data_22a087d0e6f74cdf0ca7909f0a30af2b
#
_entry.id   22a087d0e6f74cdf0ca7909f0a30af2b
#
_cell.length_a   1.000
_cell.length_b   1.000
_cell.length_c   1.000
_cell.angle_alpha   90.00
_cell.angle_beta   90.00
_cell.angle_gamma   90.00
#
_symmetry.space_group_name_H-M   'P 1'
#
loop_
_entity.id
_entity.type
_entity.pdbx_description
1 polymer ?
#
loop_
_entity_poly.entity_id
_entity_poly.type
_entity_poly.pdbx_seq_one_letter_code
_entity_poly.pdbx_strand_id
1 'polypeptide(L)'
;DVYKRQEVNIIDTLQELYAKKGFICDMDGVIYHGNRLLPGVKEFVDWLYKEEKEFLFLTNSSERSPKELQQKLARMGLDVDESHFYTSALATAKFLASQSPKCSVYVIGAPGLVNALYDAGITMNDTNPDYVVVGETRAYNYDMILKAVSLLQKGARLVATNSDLTGPTETGIIPACRALVAPIELATGKQAYFVGKPNPLMMRTGLRMLGVHSDEAAMIGDRMDTDIVAGMESGLTTVLVLSGVTDLENMQVFAYRPRYILNGVGDIVPK
;
A
#
# COMPACT_ATOMS: atom_id res chain seq x y z
N ASP A 1 -1.93 4.18 -33.49
CA ASP A 1 -1.77 2.93 -34.27
C ASP A 1 -1.03 1.80 -33.52
N VAL A 2 -0.25 2.10 -32.51
CA VAL A 2 0.41 1.10 -31.64
C VAL A 2 -0.60 0.39 -30.75
N TYR A 3 -1.66 1.07 -30.32
CA TYR A 3 -2.71 0.52 -29.44
C TYR A 3 -3.70 -0.41 -30.17
N LYS A 4 -3.93 -0.23 -31.46
CA LYS A 4 -4.78 -1.15 -32.25
C LYS A 4 -4.15 -2.53 -32.49
N ARG A 5 -2.82 -2.69 -32.31
CA ARG A 5 -2.16 -3.99 -32.38
C ARG A 5 -2.22 -4.79 -31.08
N GLN A 6 -2.59 -4.16 -29.97
CA GLN A 6 -2.73 -4.86 -28.69
C GLN A 6 -4.11 -5.52 -28.50
N GLU A 7 -5.17 -5.06 -29.20
CA GLU A 7 -6.49 -5.69 -29.11
C GLU A 7 -6.55 -7.12 -29.71
N VAL A 8 -5.60 -7.52 -30.54
CA VAL A 8 -5.64 -8.81 -31.25
C VAL A 8 -5.06 -9.98 -30.45
N ASN A 9 -4.40 -9.71 -29.29
CA ASN A 9 -3.72 -10.75 -28.49
C ASN A 9 -4.07 -10.79 -27.02
N ILE A 10 -5.20 -10.18 -26.58
CA ILE A 10 -5.54 -10.10 -25.15
C ILE A 10 -5.83 -11.49 -24.55
N ILE A 11 -6.43 -12.40 -25.31
CA ILE A 11 -6.80 -13.74 -24.81
C ILE A 11 -5.55 -14.62 -24.63
N ASP A 12 -4.60 -14.61 -25.53
CA ASP A 12 -3.33 -15.37 -25.40
C ASP A 12 -2.38 -14.77 -24.35
N THR A 13 -2.48 -13.47 -24.09
CA THR A 13 -1.59 -12.76 -23.15
C THR A 13 -1.95 -12.96 -21.69
N LEU A 14 -3.22 -13.16 -21.34
CA LEU A 14 -3.64 -13.36 -19.94
C LEU A 14 -3.35 -14.75 -19.40
N GLN A 15 -2.99 -15.73 -20.25
CA GLN A 15 -2.61 -17.10 -19.81
C GLN A 15 -1.44 -17.08 -18.82
N GLU A 16 -0.44 -16.22 -19.04
CA GLU A 16 0.65 -16.04 -18.08
C GLU A 16 0.13 -15.54 -16.72
N LEU A 17 -0.84 -14.61 -16.71
CA LEU A 17 -1.42 -14.08 -15.49
C LEU A 17 -2.27 -15.15 -14.76
N TYR A 18 -3.05 -15.95 -15.51
CA TYR A 18 -3.82 -17.05 -14.94
C TYR A 18 -2.95 -18.13 -14.30
N ALA A 19 -1.75 -18.34 -14.82
CA ALA A 19 -0.78 -19.30 -14.29
C ALA A 19 -0.11 -18.83 -12.98
N LYS A 20 -0.23 -17.54 -12.61
CA LYS A 20 0.34 -17.05 -11.35
C LYS A 20 -0.34 -17.71 -10.15
N LYS A 21 0.46 -18.01 -9.13
CA LYS A 21 -0.01 -18.60 -7.87
C LYS A 21 -0.43 -17.54 -6.86
N GLY A 22 0.24 -16.37 -6.89
CA GLY A 22 0.03 -15.31 -5.92
C GLY A 22 -0.36 -13.96 -6.56
N PHE A 23 -1.26 -13.23 -5.88
CA PHE A 23 -1.71 -11.90 -6.29
C PHE A 23 -1.59 -10.91 -5.14
N ILE A 24 -0.79 -9.87 -5.32
CA ILE A 24 -0.74 -8.72 -4.43
C ILE A 24 -1.51 -7.59 -5.10
N CYS A 25 -2.56 -7.12 -4.44
CA CYS A 25 -3.44 -6.10 -5.00
C CYS A 25 -3.42 -4.85 -4.11
N ASP A 26 -3.26 -3.68 -4.70
CA ASP A 26 -3.61 -2.44 -4.01
C ASP A 26 -5.11 -2.39 -3.73
N MET A 27 -5.56 -1.47 -2.90
CA MET A 27 -6.95 -1.41 -2.47
C MET A 27 -7.72 -0.23 -3.05
N ASP A 28 -7.29 1.00 -2.78
CA ASP A 28 -7.99 2.21 -3.26
C ASP A 28 -7.73 2.39 -4.75
N GLY A 29 -8.77 2.53 -5.55
CA GLY A 29 -8.65 2.58 -7.02
C GLY A 29 -8.53 1.22 -7.70
N VAL A 30 -8.38 0.12 -6.95
CA VAL A 30 -8.29 -1.27 -7.47
C VAL A 30 -9.49 -2.11 -7.02
N ILE A 31 -9.78 -2.12 -5.74
CA ILE A 31 -10.85 -2.90 -5.11
C ILE A 31 -12.09 -2.02 -4.88
N TYR A 32 -11.87 -0.81 -4.40
CA TYR A 32 -12.96 0.14 -4.14
C TYR A 32 -12.54 1.58 -4.45
N HIS A 33 -13.52 2.46 -4.54
CA HIS A 33 -13.35 3.91 -4.47
C HIS A 33 -14.33 4.47 -3.43
N GLY A 34 -13.80 5.16 -2.42
CA GLY A 34 -14.60 5.62 -1.27
C GLY A 34 -15.25 4.45 -0.53
N ASN A 35 -16.58 4.35 -0.63
CA ASN A 35 -17.38 3.29 -0.01
C ASN A 35 -18.09 2.39 -1.04
N ARG A 36 -17.62 2.34 -2.27
CA ARG A 36 -18.17 1.52 -3.34
C ARG A 36 -17.14 0.58 -3.92
N LEU A 37 -17.49 -0.70 -4.06
CA LEU A 37 -16.68 -1.67 -4.82
C LEU A 37 -16.62 -1.24 -6.29
N LEU A 38 -15.46 -1.44 -6.88
CA LEU A 38 -15.28 -1.26 -8.32
C LEU A 38 -15.89 -2.44 -9.10
N PRO A 39 -16.26 -2.23 -10.37
CA PRO A 39 -16.83 -3.29 -11.20
C PRO A 39 -15.90 -4.52 -11.32
N GLY A 40 -16.47 -5.72 -11.25
CA GLY A 40 -15.75 -6.98 -11.42
C GLY A 40 -14.93 -7.43 -10.21
N VAL A 41 -14.93 -6.69 -9.10
CA VAL A 41 -14.16 -7.05 -7.90
C VAL A 41 -14.70 -8.31 -7.24
N LYS A 42 -16.02 -8.48 -7.16
CA LYS A 42 -16.61 -9.70 -6.58
C LYS A 42 -16.21 -10.92 -7.38
N GLU A 43 -16.37 -10.85 -8.69
CA GLU A 43 -16.04 -11.91 -9.62
C GLU A 43 -14.54 -12.26 -9.55
N PHE A 44 -13.70 -11.25 -9.39
CA PHE A 44 -12.25 -11.42 -9.23
C PHE A 44 -11.90 -12.14 -7.93
N VAL A 45 -12.48 -11.74 -6.81
CA VAL A 45 -12.23 -12.37 -5.51
C VAL A 45 -12.79 -13.79 -5.48
N ASP A 46 -13.99 -14.02 -6.02
CA ASP A 46 -14.59 -15.35 -6.17
C ASP A 46 -13.70 -16.26 -7.02
N TRP A 47 -13.11 -15.72 -8.10
CA TRP A 47 -12.16 -16.44 -8.94
C TRP A 47 -10.88 -16.80 -8.17
N LEU A 48 -10.31 -15.88 -7.39
CA LEU A 48 -9.13 -16.16 -6.58
C LEU A 48 -9.37 -17.32 -5.61
N TYR A 49 -10.50 -17.32 -4.91
CA TYR A 49 -10.87 -18.42 -4.00
C TYR A 49 -11.13 -19.74 -4.75
N LYS A 50 -11.87 -19.68 -5.86
CA LYS A 50 -12.21 -20.88 -6.66
C LYS A 50 -10.97 -21.57 -7.24
N GLU A 51 -10.00 -20.79 -7.71
CA GLU A 51 -8.76 -21.30 -8.31
C GLU A 51 -7.64 -21.49 -7.25
N GLU A 52 -7.99 -21.40 -5.96
CA GLU A 52 -7.07 -21.58 -4.84
C GLU A 52 -5.79 -20.71 -4.98
N LYS A 53 -5.97 -19.46 -5.44
CA LYS A 53 -4.88 -18.49 -5.57
C LYS A 53 -4.57 -17.87 -4.21
N GLU A 54 -3.29 -17.78 -3.90
CA GLU A 54 -2.84 -16.97 -2.76
C GLU A 54 -3.01 -15.49 -3.09
N PHE A 55 -3.61 -14.70 -2.19
CA PHE A 55 -3.76 -13.27 -2.45
C PHE A 55 -3.65 -12.41 -1.21
N LEU A 56 -3.25 -11.16 -1.41
CA LEU A 56 -3.05 -10.18 -0.36
C LEU A 56 -3.50 -8.80 -0.86
N PHE A 57 -4.36 -8.16 -0.11
CA PHE A 57 -4.67 -6.74 -0.26
C PHE A 57 -3.66 -5.92 0.51
N LEU A 58 -2.84 -5.17 -0.22
CA LEU A 58 -1.69 -4.45 0.30
C LEU A 58 -1.89 -2.95 0.10
N THR A 59 -2.00 -2.20 1.19
CA THR A 59 -2.28 -0.76 1.15
C THR A 59 -1.19 0.07 1.82
N ASN A 60 -0.90 1.24 1.21
CA ASN A 60 -0.06 2.26 1.84
C ASN A 60 -0.77 2.98 3.00
N SER A 61 -2.09 2.92 3.09
CA SER A 61 -2.80 3.52 4.21
C SER A 61 -2.44 2.85 5.54
N SER A 62 -2.17 3.68 6.54
CA SER A 62 -1.86 3.27 7.92
C SER A 62 -3.01 3.55 8.90
N GLU A 63 -4.15 4.08 8.40
CA GLU A 63 -5.23 4.54 9.26
C GLU A 63 -6.01 3.41 9.92
N ARG A 64 -6.16 2.25 9.21
CA ARG A 64 -7.03 1.14 9.62
C ARG A 64 -6.24 -0.14 9.86
N SER A 65 -6.73 -0.92 10.82
CA SER A 65 -6.28 -2.30 11.03
C SER A 65 -6.84 -3.24 9.95
N PRO A 66 -6.27 -4.46 9.77
CA PRO A 66 -6.83 -5.50 8.91
C PRO A 66 -8.30 -5.80 9.19
N LYS A 67 -8.67 -5.88 10.47
CA LYS A 67 -10.06 -6.12 10.91
C LYS A 67 -11.01 -5.00 10.48
N GLU A 68 -10.58 -3.75 10.58
CA GLU A 68 -11.39 -2.60 10.13
C GLU A 68 -11.53 -2.57 8.60
N LEU A 69 -10.50 -3.01 7.86
CA LEU A 69 -10.55 -3.17 6.40
C LEU A 69 -11.49 -4.31 6.00
N GLN A 70 -11.43 -5.46 6.67
CA GLN A 70 -12.39 -6.55 6.52
C GLN A 70 -13.82 -6.05 6.71
N GLN A 71 -14.09 -5.34 7.80
CA GLN A 71 -15.42 -4.80 8.10
C GLN A 71 -15.86 -3.76 7.05
N LYS A 72 -14.94 -2.95 6.53
CA LYS A 72 -15.22 -2.00 5.44
C LYS A 72 -15.68 -2.74 4.19
N LEU A 73 -14.95 -3.78 3.76
CA LEU A 73 -15.31 -4.57 2.58
C LEU A 73 -16.62 -5.35 2.79
N ALA A 74 -16.84 -5.92 3.98
CA ALA A 74 -18.08 -6.62 4.31
C ALA A 74 -19.31 -5.70 4.19
N ARG A 75 -19.22 -4.45 4.63
CA ARG A 75 -20.30 -3.44 4.43
C ARG A 75 -20.57 -3.12 2.97
N MET A 76 -19.58 -3.28 2.09
CA MET A 76 -19.73 -3.14 0.64
C MET A 76 -20.18 -4.44 -0.06
N GLY A 77 -20.39 -5.53 0.74
CA GLY A 77 -20.85 -6.82 0.24
C GLY A 77 -19.73 -7.70 -0.31
N LEU A 78 -18.50 -7.52 0.16
CA LEU A 78 -17.37 -8.39 -0.14
C LEU A 78 -16.82 -8.97 1.17
N ASP A 79 -16.91 -10.30 1.31
CA ASP A 79 -16.41 -11.02 2.49
C ASP A 79 -15.01 -11.57 2.20
N VAL A 80 -14.03 -11.07 2.95
CA VAL A 80 -12.62 -11.47 2.83
C VAL A 80 -12.04 -11.53 4.23
N ASP A 81 -11.36 -12.61 4.59
CA ASP A 81 -10.76 -12.78 5.90
C ASP A 81 -9.67 -11.74 6.19
N GLU A 82 -9.54 -11.34 7.47
CA GLU A 82 -8.56 -10.32 7.86
C GLU A 82 -7.10 -10.67 7.57
N SER A 83 -6.77 -11.96 7.43
CA SER A 83 -5.43 -12.44 7.07
C SER A 83 -4.98 -12.03 5.67
N HIS A 84 -5.93 -11.66 4.80
CA HIS A 84 -5.64 -11.17 3.44
C HIS A 84 -5.28 -9.68 3.36
N PHE A 85 -5.11 -8.99 4.50
CA PHE A 85 -4.78 -7.56 4.49
C PHE A 85 -3.40 -7.30 5.07
N TYR A 86 -2.61 -6.50 4.37
CA TYR A 86 -1.31 -6.02 4.83
C TYR A 86 -1.18 -4.52 4.61
N THR A 87 -1.02 -3.77 5.70
CA THR A 87 -0.99 -2.31 5.70
C THR A 87 0.41 -1.77 5.92
N SER A 88 0.66 -0.52 5.54
CA SER A 88 1.91 0.16 5.86
C SER A 88 2.13 0.32 7.36
N ALA A 89 1.06 0.32 8.17
CA ALA A 89 1.15 0.30 9.63
C ALA A 89 1.79 -0.99 10.14
N LEU A 90 1.32 -2.15 9.67
CA LEU A 90 1.92 -3.46 10.00
C LEU A 90 3.36 -3.57 9.49
N ALA A 91 3.62 -3.06 8.28
CA ALA A 91 4.96 -3.04 7.72
C ALA A 91 5.91 -2.19 8.56
N THR A 92 5.47 -1.03 9.03
CA THR A 92 6.26 -0.13 9.88
C THR A 92 6.54 -0.76 11.24
N ALA A 93 5.54 -1.35 11.88
CA ALA A 93 5.72 -2.05 13.15
C ALA A 93 6.72 -3.22 13.04
N LYS A 94 6.57 -4.05 12.00
CA LYS A 94 7.48 -5.17 11.73
C LYS A 94 8.90 -4.70 11.41
N PHE A 95 9.04 -3.63 10.63
CA PHE A 95 10.33 -3.02 10.33
C PHE A 95 11.02 -2.58 11.61
N LEU A 96 10.38 -1.79 12.45
CA LEU A 96 10.97 -1.27 13.70
C LEU A 96 11.35 -2.41 14.66
N ALA A 97 10.47 -3.39 14.85
CA ALA A 97 10.76 -4.56 15.68
C ALA A 97 11.99 -5.36 15.20
N SER A 98 12.22 -5.40 13.87
CA SER A 98 13.38 -6.05 13.27
C SER A 98 14.67 -5.26 13.42
N GLN A 99 14.58 -3.91 13.40
CA GLN A 99 15.76 -3.04 13.50
C GLN A 99 16.23 -2.85 14.95
N SER A 100 15.30 -2.74 15.87
CA SER A 100 15.57 -2.48 17.27
C SER A 100 14.49 -3.14 18.14
N PRO A 101 14.67 -4.41 18.52
CA PRO A 101 13.75 -5.09 19.42
C PRO A 101 13.56 -4.28 20.72
N LYS A 102 12.30 -4.11 21.15
CA LYS A 102 11.90 -3.32 22.33
C LYS A 102 12.18 -1.81 22.20
N CYS A 103 12.29 -1.28 20.99
CA CYS A 103 12.40 0.17 20.81
C CYS A 103 11.17 0.92 21.32
N SER A 104 11.36 2.20 21.55
CA SER A 104 10.29 3.12 21.94
C SER A 104 10.05 4.18 20.88
N VAL A 105 8.79 4.63 20.76
CA VAL A 105 8.38 5.53 19.69
C VAL A 105 7.48 6.66 20.19
N TYR A 106 7.63 7.84 19.59
CA TYR A 106 6.62 8.88 19.57
C TYR A 106 5.87 8.78 18.25
N VAL A 107 4.54 8.70 18.29
CA VAL A 107 3.70 8.43 17.13
C VAL A 107 2.83 9.63 16.80
N ILE A 108 2.85 10.04 15.53
CA ILE A 108 1.84 10.89 14.89
C ILE A 108 1.11 10.01 13.89
N GLY A 109 -0.10 9.54 14.21
CA GLY A 109 -0.82 8.60 13.36
C GLY A 109 -2.20 8.26 13.89
N ALA A 110 -2.98 7.61 13.05
CA ALA A 110 -4.30 7.10 13.38
C ALA A 110 -4.22 5.80 14.22
N PRO A 111 -5.33 5.34 14.82
CA PRO A 111 -5.35 4.14 15.67
C PRO A 111 -4.79 2.88 14.99
N GLY A 112 -4.97 2.70 13.68
CA GLY A 112 -4.41 1.55 12.96
C GLY A 112 -2.90 1.43 13.10
N LEU A 113 -2.17 2.56 13.03
CA LEU A 113 -0.72 2.58 13.24
C LEU A 113 -0.36 2.36 14.71
N VAL A 114 -1.05 3.05 15.62
CA VAL A 114 -0.78 2.93 17.07
C VAL A 114 -0.96 1.49 17.55
N ASN A 115 -2.04 0.83 17.13
CA ASN A 115 -2.33 -0.55 17.49
C ASN A 115 -1.29 -1.52 16.90
N ALA A 116 -0.91 -1.34 15.62
CA ALA A 116 0.09 -2.19 14.98
C ALA A 116 1.45 -2.13 15.70
N LEU A 117 1.86 -0.94 16.14
CA LEU A 117 3.09 -0.74 16.91
C LEU A 117 2.99 -1.39 18.30
N TYR A 118 1.86 -1.20 18.98
CA TYR A 118 1.61 -1.80 20.29
C TYR A 118 1.62 -3.34 20.24
N ASP A 119 0.92 -3.92 19.27
CA ASP A 119 0.85 -5.36 19.08
C ASP A 119 2.21 -5.98 18.73
N ALA A 120 3.10 -5.21 18.12
CA ALA A 120 4.49 -5.59 17.87
C ALA A 120 5.41 -5.46 19.11
N GLY A 121 4.88 -5.08 20.27
CA GLY A 121 5.63 -4.92 21.51
C GLY A 121 6.48 -3.64 21.58
N ILE A 122 6.17 -2.64 20.75
CA ILE A 122 6.88 -1.35 20.70
C ILE A 122 6.27 -0.42 21.75
N THR A 123 7.12 0.20 22.58
CA THR A 123 6.69 1.06 23.68
C THR A 123 6.41 2.49 23.20
N MET A 124 5.29 3.07 23.58
CA MET A 124 5.01 4.49 23.38
C MET A 124 5.81 5.33 24.39
N ASN A 125 6.56 6.31 23.89
CA ASN A 125 7.42 7.19 24.70
C ASN A 125 7.44 8.58 24.08
N ASP A 126 6.98 9.58 24.81
CA ASP A 126 6.93 10.98 24.37
C ASP A 126 8.05 11.85 24.95
N THR A 127 8.96 11.26 25.72
CA THR A 127 10.02 11.97 26.42
C THR A 127 11.39 11.76 25.78
N ASN A 128 11.75 10.51 25.55
CA ASN A 128 13.04 10.12 24.94
C ASN A 128 12.89 8.84 24.09
N PRO A 129 12.14 8.89 22.99
CA PRO A 129 11.93 7.74 22.13
C PRO A 129 13.16 7.45 21.24
N ASP A 130 13.29 6.21 20.79
CA ASP A 130 14.26 5.82 19.77
C ASP A 130 13.90 6.34 18.38
N TYR A 131 12.57 6.43 18.12
CA TYR A 131 12.04 6.88 16.84
C TYR A 131 10.86 7.83 17.01
N VAL A 132 10.73 8.75 16.05
CA VAL A 132 9.49 9.45 15.72
C VAL A 132 8.88 8.74 14.52
N VAL A 133 7.64 8.28 14.65
CA VAL A 133 6.91 7.55 13.61
C VAL A 133 5.73 8.39 13.16
N VAL A 134 5.64 8.64 11.85
CA VAL A 134 4.57 9.44 11.25
C VAL A 134 3.77 8.59 10.28
N GLY A 135 2.46 8.59 10.44
CA GLY A 135 1.47 8.05 9.51
C GLY A 135 0.33 9.04 9.27
N GLU A 136 -0.66 8.64 8.49
CA GLU A 136 -1.84 9.47 8.24
C GLU A 136 -2.64 9.68 9.52
N THR A 137 -3.10 10.90 9.70
CA THR A 137 -4.04 11.27 10.77
C THR A 137 -4.74 12.58 10.45
N ARG A 138 -6.00 12.69 10.86
CA ARG A 138 -6.75 13.96 10.80
C ARG A 138 -6.53 14.84 12.02
N ALA A 139 -5.93 14.30 13.09
CA ALA A 139 -5.60 15.01 14.31
C ALA A 139 -4.18 15.60 14.26
N TYR A 140 -3.81 16.21 13.13
CA TYR A 140 -2.49 16.81 12.93
C TYR A 140 -2.49 18.29 13.33
N ASN A 141 -1.53 18.71 14.17
CA ASN A 141 -1.44 20.08 14.67
C ASN A 141 0.01 20.52 14.92
N TYR A 142 0.18 21.82 15.22
CA TYR A 142 1.48 22.44 15.46
C TYR A 142 2.24 21.82 16.63
N ASP A 143 1.56 21.48 17.72
CA ASP A 143 2.22 20.92 18.92
C ASP A 143 2.83 19.54 18.63
N MET A 144 2.19 18.75 17.78
CA MET A 144 2.74 17.46 17.31
C MET A 144 4.02 17.68 16.48
N ILE A 145 4.05 18.69 15.60
CA ILE A 145 5.24 19.04 14.81
C ILE A 145 6.35 19.49 15.75
N LEU A 146 6.06 20.41 16.66
CA LEU A 146 7.01 20.95 17.63
C LEU A 146 7.62 19.82 18.48
N LYS A 147 6.79 18.91 18.96
CA LYS A 147 7.24 17.74 19.74
C LYS A 147 8.17 16.85 18.91
N ALA A 148 7.76 16.47 17.69
CA ALA A 148 8.57 15.65 16.79
C ALA A 148 9.94 16.30 16.51
N VAL A 149 9.96 17.59 16.19
CA VAL A 149 11.20 18.37 15.95
C VAL A 149 12.13 18.30 17.18
N SER A 150 11.59 18.55 18.38
CA SER A 150 12.35 18.49 19.63
C SER A 150 12.97 17.12 19.88
N LEU A 151 12.18 16.04 19.67
CA LEU A 151 12.64 14.66 19.86
C LEU A 151 13.72 14.26 18.84
N LEU A 152 13.57 14.69 17.58
CA LEU A 152 14.57 14.46 16.54
C LEU A 152 15.89 15.18 16.83
N GLN A 153 15.82 16.41 17.34
CA GLN A 153 17.01 17.16 17.77
C GLN A 153 17.75 16.48 18.93
N LYS A 154 17.03 15.76 19.79
CA LYS A 154 17.60 14.97 20.89
C LYS A 154 18.16 13.61 20.45
N GLY A 155 18.03 13.25 19.18
CA GLY A 155 18.68 12.04 18.65
C GLY A 155 17.71 10.94 18.17
N ALA A 156 16.40 11.12 18.30
CA ALA A 156 15.45 10.19 17.71
C ALA A 156 15.59 10.13 16.17
N ARG A 157 15.23 8.99 15.58
CA ARG A 157 15.25 8.76 14.13
C ARG A 157 13.85 8.88 13.55
N LEU A 158 13.74 9.38 12.32
CA LEU A 158 12.45 9.63 11.68
C LEU A 158 12.08 8.50 10.74
N VAL A 159 10.94 7.88 10.98
CA VAL A 159 10.32 6.85 10.14
C VAL A 159 8.91 7.25 9.78
N ALA A 160 8.48 6.95 8.58
CA ALA A 160 7.14 7.25 8.09
C ALA A 160 6.52 6.04 7.38
N THR A 161 5.20 5.94 7.44
CA THR A 161 4.49 4.76 6.94
C THR A 161 4.53 4.65 5.42
N ASN A 162 4.44 5.76 4.68
CA ASN A 162 4.51 5.79 3.22
C ASN A 162 4.90 7.16 2.69
N SER A 163 5.26 7.22 1.41
CA SER A 163 5.70 8.43 0.71
C SER A 163 4.62 9.13 -0.12
N ASP A 164 3.35 8.75 0.03
CA ASP A 164 2.25 9.33 -0.73
C ASP A 164 2.03 10.79 -0.31
N LEU A 165 2.01 11.69 -1.30
CA LEU A 165 1.75 13.12 -1.08
C LEU A 165 0.28 13.39 -0.81
N THR A 166 -0.59 12.69 -1.53
CA THR A 166 -2.04 12.87 -1.47
C THR A 166 -2.73 11.52 -1.51
N GLY A 167 -3.92 11.45 -0.92
CA GLY A 167 -4.86 10.36 -1.08
C GLY A 167 -6.13 10.83 -1.81
N PRO A 168 -6.76 9.97 -2.62
CA PRO A 168 -8.02 10.32 -3.29
C PRO A 168 -9.18 10.30 -2.30
N THR A 169 -10.18 11.16 -2.56
CA THR A 169 -11.49 11.14 -1.88
C THR A 169 -12.60 11.27 -2.92
N GLU A 170 -13.85 11.09 -2.50
CA GLU A 170 -15.01 11.28 -3.37
C GLU A 170 -15.14 12.73 -3.89
N THR A 171 -14.54 13.69 -3.20
CA THR A 171 -14.67 15.13 -3.52
C THR A 171 -13.35 15.81 -3.89
N GLY A 172 -12.26 15.04 -4.07
CA GLY A 172 -10.95 15.59 -4.40
C GLY A 172 -9.80 14.83 -3.77
N ILE A 173 -8.80 15.55 -3.26
CA ILE A 173 -7.61 14.97 -2.62
C ILE A 173 -7.47 15.44 -1.17
N ILE A 174 -6.84 14.61 -0.37
CA ILE A 174 -6.41 14.95 1.00
C ILE A 174 -4.88 14.82 1.12
N PRO A 175 -4.23 15.54 2.04
CA PRO A 175 -2.83 15.31 2.38
C PRO A 175 -2.64 13.88 2.89
N ALA A 176 -1.65 13.17 2.35
CA ALA A 176 -1.24 11.85 2.83
C ALA A 176 0.05 11.94 3.67
N CYS A 177 0.63 10.82 4.04
CA CYS A 177 1.72 10.74 5.01
C CYS A 177 2.91 11.65 4.67
N ARG A 178 3.36 11.68 3.41
CA ARG A 178 4.47 12.54 2.97
C ARG A 178 4.22 14.02 3.23
N ALA A 179 3.00 14.48 3.03
CA ALA A 179 2.62 15.88 3.29
C ALA A 179 2.66 16.22 4.79
N LEU A 180 2.38 15.25 5.67
CA LEU A 180 2.47 15.43 7.12
C LEU A 180 3.92 15.36 7.63
N VAL A 181 4.78 14.61 6.98
CA VAL A 181 6.21 14.50 7.29
C VAL A 181 6.99 15.75 6.88
N ALA A 182 6.61 16.38 5.78
CA ALA A 182 7.35 17.48 5.16
C ALA A 182 7.71 18.64 6.13
N PRO A 183 6.81 19.16 6.98
CA PRO A 183 7.16 20.22 7.93
C PRO A 183 8.24 19.80 8.92
N ILE A 184 8.24 18.53 9.34
CA ILE A 184 9.22 17.98 10.29
C ILE A 184 10.60 17.88 9.62
N GLU A 185 10.66 17.36 8.39
CA GLU A 185 11.90 17.28 7.61
C GLU A 185 12.48 18.67 7.33
N LEU A 186 11.64 19.61 6.90
CA LEU A 186 12.06 20.98 6.61
C LEU A 186 12.62 21.69 7.84
N ALA A 187 12.00 21.51 9.01
CA ALA A 187 12.43 22.13 10.25
C ALA A 187 13.72 21.51 10.82
N THR A 188 13.97 20.23 10.59
CA THR A 188 15.09 19.50 11.19
C THR A 188 16.25 19.22 10.25
N GLY A 189 16.01 19.29 8.94
CA GLY A 189 16.94 18.81 7.91
C GLY A 189 17.12 17.28 7.87
N LYS A 190 16.36 16.54 8.69
CA LYS A 190 16.42 15.07 8.74
C LYS A 190 15.43 14.45 7.75
N GLN A 191 15.87 13.42 7.04
CA GLN A 191 15.05 12.67 6.09
C GLN A 191 14.34 11.51 6.78
N ALA A 192 13.06 11.31 6.46
CA ALA A 192 12.31 10.15 6.91
C ALA A 192 12.67 8.90 6.09
N TYR A 193 12.69 7.75 6.76
CA TYR A 193 12.68 6.45 6.09
C TYR A 193 11.23 6.02 5.88
N PHE A 194 10.81 5.93 4.62
CA PHE A 194 9.46 5.51 4.23
C PHE A 194 9.39 4.01 4.04
N VAL A 195 8.49 3.34 4.78
CA VAL A 195 8.36 1.88 4.78
C VAL A 195 7.44 1.37 3.69
N GLY A 196 6.38 2.11 3.38
CA GLY A 196 5.35 1.74 2.39
C GLY A 196 5.86 1.69 0.95
N LYS A 197 5.02 1.21 0.03
CA LYS A 197 5.32 1.24 -1.42
C LYS A 197 5.81 2.62 -1.84
N PRO A 198 6.81 2.74 -2.71
CA PRO A 198 7.46 1.69 -3.49
C PRO A 198 8.59 0.94 -2.78
N ASN A 199 8.77 1.11 -1.45
CA ASN A 199 9.83 0.39 -0.74
C ASN A 199 9.66 -1.13 -0.92
N PRO A 200 10.67 -1.85 -1.42
CA PRO A 200 10.60 -3.28 -1.68
C PRO A 200 10.37 -4.13 -0.41
N LEU A 201 10.50 -3.53 0.76
CA LEU A 201 10.23 -4.20 2.04
C LEU A 201 8.79 -4.73 2.12
N MET A 202 7.80 -3.95 1.67
CA MET A 202 6.41 -4.38 1.66
C MET A 202 6.18 -5.55 0.68
N MET A 203 6.74 -5.47 -0.52
CA MET A 203 6.63 -6.54 -1.52
C MET A 203 7.25 -7.84 -1.03
N ARG A 204 8.47 -7.79 -0.49
CA ARG A 204 9.15 -8.97 0.06
C ARG A 204 8.38 -9.60 1.22
N THR A 205 7.76 -8.78 2.06
CA THR A 205 6.95 -9.29 3.16
C THR A 205 5.65 -9.89 2.63
N GLY A 206 4.97 -9.26 1.68
CA GLY A 206 3.79 -9.79 1.01
C GLY A 206 4.05 -11.15 0.37
N LEU A 207 5.13 -11.29 -0.39
CA LEU A 207 5.52 -12.58 -0.99
C LEU A 207 5.76 -13.68 0.05
N ARG A 208 6.39 -13.34 1.18
CA ARG A 208 6.57 -14.32 2.28
C ARG A 208 5.25 -14.71 2.93
N MET A 209 4.31 -13.78 3.07
CA MET A 209 2.97 -14.10 3.60
C MET A 209 2.21 -15.02 2.67
N LEU A 210 2.32 -14.81 1.36
CA LEU A 210 1.70 -15.67 0.34
C LEU A 210 2.43 -17.01 0.16
N GLY A 211 3.67 -17.15 0.61
CA GLY A 211 4.46 -18.36 0.43
C GLY A 211 4.85 -18.64 -1.04
N VAL A 212 4.93 -17.60 -1.88
CA VAL A 212 5.24 -17.73 -3.31
C VAL A 212 6.51 -16.96 -3.69
N HIS A 213 7.15 -17.36 -4.79
CA HIS A 213 8.26 -16.62 -5.38
C HIS A 213 7.76 -15.44 -6.23
N SER A 214 8.62 -14.45 -6.46
CA SER A 214 8.23 -13.24 -7.19
C SER A 214 7.81 -13.51 -8.63
N ASP A 215 8.43 -14.45 -9.32
CA ASP A 215 8.08 -14.87 -10.68
C ASP A 215 6.74 -15.63 -10.76
N GLU A 216 6.27 -16.17 -9.63
CA GLU A 216 4.97 -16.84 -9.50
C GLU A 216 3.84 -15.86 -9.09
N ALA A 217 4.16 -14.59 -8.87
CA ALA A 217 3.22 -13.60 -8.35
C ALA A 217 3.01 -12.42 -9.30
N ALA A 218 1.84 -11.77 -9.15
CA ALA A 218 1.51 -10.53 -9.81
C ALA A 218 1.28 -9.41 -8.79
N MET A 219 1.68 -8.17 -9.14
CA MET A 219 1.30 -6.95 -8.46
C MET A 219 0.26 -6.23 -9.30
N ILE A 220 -0.92 -6.00 -8.74
CA ILE A 220 -2.02 -5.28 -9.35
C ILE A 220 -2.19 -3.94 -8.62
N GLY A 221 -2.09 -2.85 -9.35
CA GLY A 221 -2.23 -1.52 -8.79
C GLY A 221 -2.71 -0.50 -9.81
N ASP A 222 -3.08 0.67 -9.33
CA ASP A 222 -3.54 1.79 -10.15
C ASP A 222 -2.51 2.93 -10.26
N ARG A 223 -1.37 2.80 -9.56
CA ARG A 223 -0.35 3.85 -9.52
C ARG A 223 0.99 3.36 -10.06
N MET A 224 1.52 4.12 -11.00
CA MET A 224 2.85 3.87 -11.57
C MET A 224 3.96 4.08 -10.55
N ASP A 225 3.89 5.16 -9.77
CA ASP A 225 4.93 5.63 -8.85
C ASP A 225 5.03 4.83 -7.53
N THR A 226 4.07 3.98 -7.24
CA THR A 226 4.07 3.11 -6.04
C THR A 226 3.95 1.64 -6.42
N ASP A 227 2.82 1.23 -7.00
CA ASP A 227 2.49 -0.18 -7.25
C ASP A 227 3.33 -0.81 -8.33
N ILE A 228 3.36 -0.15 -9.50
CA ILE A 228 4.01 -0.70 -10.68
C ILE A 228 5.53 -0.73 -10.48
N VAL A 229 6.13 0.35 -9.95
CA VAL A 229 7.57 0.35 -9.68
C VAL A 229 7.92 -0.66 -8.58
N ALA A 230 7.13 -0.76 -7.50
CA ALA A 230 7.38 -1.73 -6.44
C ALA A 230 7.30 -3.18 -6.94
N GLY A 231 6.30 -3.49 -7.77
CA GLY A 231 6.15 -4.80 -8.39
C GLY A 231 7.32 -5.13 -9.33
N MET A 232 7.66 -4.19 -10.21
CA MET A 232 8.76 -4.34 -11.18
C MET A 232 10.11 -4.56 -10.48
N GLU A 233 10.46 -3.71 -9.50
CA GLU A 233 11.73 -3.81 -8.77
C GLU A 233 11.82 -5.05 -7.88
N SER A 234 10.67 -5.62 -7.52
CA SER A 234 10.59 -6.86 -6.76
C SER A 234 10.47 -8.13 -7.62
N GLY A 235 10.46 -8.00 -8.95
CA GLY A 235 10.41 -9.12 -9.88
C GLY A 235 9.04 -9.76 -10.06
N LEU A 236 7.95 -9.06 -9.71
CA LEU A 236 6.59 -9.51 -9.95
C LEU A 236 6.10 -9.14 -11.36
N THR A 237 5.14 -9.90 -11.86
CA THR A 237 4.37 -9.48 -13.04
C THR A 237 3.47 -8.31 -12.66
N THR A 238 3.62 -7.18 -13.35
CA THR A 238 2.90 -5.95 -13.02
C THR A 238 1.66 -5.76 -13.87
N VAL A 239 0.54 -5.42 -13.23
CA VAL A 239 -0.76 -5.14 -13.84
C VAL A 239 -1.21 -3.75 -13.41
N LEU A 240 -1.24 -2.81 -14.34
CA LEU A 240 -1.86 -1.51 -14.13
C LEU A 240 -3.35 -1.61 -14.44
N VAL A 241 -4.19 -1.19 -13.49
CA VAL A 241 -5.63 -1.01 -13.71
C VAL A 241 -5.95 0.48 -13.86
N LEU A 242 -6.77 0.81 -14.84
CA LEU A 242 -7.15 2.18 -15.17
C LEU A 242 -8.38 2.67 -14.37
N SER A 243 -8.77 1.91 -13.35
CA SER A 243 -9.91 2.22 -12.48
C SER A 243 -9.59 3.22 -11.36
N GLY A 244 -8.33 3.65 -11.23
CA GLY A 244 -7.88 4.54 -10.16
C GLY A 244 -7.18 5.81 -10.66
N VAL A 245 -5.97 6.07 -10.15
CA VAL A 245 -5.26 7.35 -10.32
C VAL A 245 -4.60 7.49 -11.69
N THR A 246 -3.98 6.43 -12.21
CA THR A 246 -3.22 6.51 -13.47
C THR A 246 -4.13 6.25 -14.67
N ASP A 247 -4.08 7.15 -15.64
CA ASP A 247 -4.66 6.96 -16.97
C ASP A 247 -3.55 6.71 -18.01
N LEU A 248 -3.95 6.45 -19.26
CA LEU A 248 -3.03 6.16 -20.36
C LEU A 248 -2.11 7.34 -20.72
N GLU A 249 -2.53 8.58 -20.49
CA GLU A 249 -1.76 9.78 -20.73
C GLU A 249 -0.69 9.96 -19.64
N ASN A 250 -1.11 9.93 -18.38
CA ASN A 250 -0.23 10.09 -17.22
C ASN A 250 0.82 8.97 -17.13
N MET A 251 0.49 7.76 -17.58
CA MET A 251 1.44 6.65 -17.63
C MET A 251 2.66 6.97 -18.52
N GLN A 252 2.52 7.80 -19.56
CA GLN A 252 3.58 8.07 -20.55
C GLN A 252 4.78 8.83 -19.96
N VAL A 253 4.61 9.57 -18.88
CA VAL A 253 5.70 10.34 -18.25
C VAL A 253 6.73 9.45 -17.54
N PHE A 254 6.38 8.19 -17.25
CA PHE A 254 7.26 7.25 -16.57
C PHE A 254 8.22 6.54 -17.54
N ALA A 255 9.44 6.29 -17.07
CA ALA A 255 10.48 5.61 -17.88
C ALA A 255 10.26 4.09 -18.01
N TYR A 256 9.34 3.53 -17.24
CA TYR A 256 9.01 2.10 -17.19
C TYR A 256 7.55 1.85 -17.58
N ARG A 257 7.22 0.59 -17.87
CA ARG A 257 5.87 0.18 -18.29
C ARG A 257 5.41 -1.03 -17.48
N PRO A 258 4.10 -1.13 -17.17
CA PRO A 258 3.54 -2.35 -16.63
C PRO A 258 3.57 -3.47 -17.67
N ARG A 259 3.52 -4.71 -17.22
CA ARG A 259 3.40 -5.87 -18.12
C ARG A 259 2.02 -5.93 -18.77
N TYR A 260 0.97 -5.60 -17.99
CA TYR A 260 -0.41 -5.57 -18.45
C TYR A 260 -1.06 -4.23 -18.10
N ILE A 261 -2.00 -3.80 -18.95
CA ILE A 261 -2.86 -2.64 -18.73
C ILE A 261 -4.29 -3.12 -18.93
N LEU A 262 -5.12 -2.99 -17.90
CA LEU A 262 -6.51 -3.45 -17.87
C LEU A 262 -7.42 -2.31 -17.39
N ASN A 263 -8.72 -2.37 -17.69
CA ASN A 263 -9.65 -1.34 -17.18
C ASN A 263 -9.91 -1.51 -15.67
N GLY A 264 -9.89 -2.75 -15.18
CA GLY A 264 -10.07 -3.09 -13.78
C GLY A 264 -9.77 -4.56 -13.54
N VAL A 265 -9.84 -4.99 -12.28
CA VAL A 265 -9.54 -6.39 -11.91
C VAL A 265 -10.51 -7.41 -12.50
N GLY A 266 -11.73 -6.97 -12.85
CA GLY A 266 -12.70 -7.84 -13.53
C GLY A 266 -12.25 -8.34 -14.91
N ASP A 267 -11.32 -7.62 -15.56
CA ASP A 267 -10.78 -8.03 -16.85
C ASP A 267 -9.79 -9.23 -16.70
N ILE A 268 -9.36 -9.54 -15.48
CA ILE A 268 -8.48 -10.68 -15.19
C ILE A 268 -9.28 -11.99 -15.20
N VAL A 269 -10.57 -11.95 -14.85
CA VAL A 269 -11.37 -13.16 -14.70
C VAL A 269 -11.60 -13.81 -16.06
N PRO A 270 -11.28 -15.12 -16.24
CA PRO A 270 -11.56 -15.84 -17.45
C PRO A 270 -13.06 -15.82 -17.78
N LYS A 271 -13.40 -15.51 -19.04
CA LYS A 271 -14.79 -15.51 -19.55
C LYS A 271 -15.27 -16.91 -19.89
#